data_7fa49c8d33efe21b8d0efd3396800127
#
_entry.id   7fa49c8d33efe21b8d0efd3396800127
#
_cell.length_a   1.000
_cell.length_b   1.000
_cell.length_c   1.000
_cell.angle_alpha   90.00
_cell.angle_beta   90.00
_cell.angle_gamma   90.00
#
_symmetry.space_group_name_H-M   'P 1'
#
loop_
_entity.id
_entity.type
_entity.pdbx_description
1 polymer ?
#
loop_
_entity_poly.entity_id
_entity_poly.type
_entity_poly.pdbx_seq_one_letter_code
_entity_poly.pdbx_strand_id
1 'polypeptide(L)'
;MKQYMVIETFSTGCKPKIYERFHAKGRMLPAGLAYLNSWLEQDGDRCFQLMETNDPALFQVWFENWKDLGKIEVVELGEKPRGKNEA
;
A
#
# COMPACT_ATOMS: atom_id res chain seq x y z
N MET A 1 8.29 -14.74 1.33
CA MET A 1 8.01 -13.44 1.94
C MET A 1 6.56 -13.34 2.34
N LYS A 2 6.27 -12.61 3.41
CA LYS A 2 4.88 -12.39 3.82
C LYS A 2 4.24 -11.30 2.99
N GLN A 3 2.95 -11.43 2.75
CA GLN A 3 2.16 -10.45 2.01
C GLN A 3 1.34 -9.61 2.98
N TYR A 4 1.14 -8.37 2.59
CA TYR A 4 0.41 -7.38 3.39
C TYR A 4 -0.51 -6.60 2.49
N MET A 5 -1.69 -6.27 3.01
CA MET A 5 -2.56 -5.28 2.38
C MET A 5 -2.31 -3.95 3.07
N VAL A 6 -1.88 -2.97 2.29
CA VAL A 6 -1.69 -1.60 2.76
C VAL A 6 -2.89 -0.80 2.32
N ILE A 7 -3.60 -0.23 3.28
CA ILE A 7 -4.77 0.62 3.03
C ILE A 7 -4.33 2.04 3.26
N GLU A 8 -4.22 2.79 2.17
CA GLU A 8 -3.78 4.18 2.21
C GLU A 8 -5.00 5.08 2.08
N THR A 9 -5.18 5.98 3.05
CA THR A 9 -6.27 6.95 3.02
C THR A 9 -5.68 8.32 2.77
N PHE A 10 -6.04 8.93 1.65
CA PHE A 10 -5.53 10.24 1.26
C PHE A 10 -6.26 11.33 2.04
N SER A 11 -5.51 12.34 2.47
CA SER A 11 -6.10 13.52 3.06
C SER A 11 -6.96 14.26 2.01
N THR A 12 -8.01 14.92 2.47
CA THR A 12 -8.95 15.62 1.58
C THR A 12 -8.20 16.60 0.66
N GLY A 13 -8.41 16.44 -0.64
CA GLY A 13 -7.81 17.32 -1.66
C GLY A 13 -6.35 16.99 -1.99
N CYS A 14 -5.77 15.94 -1.40
CA CYS A 14 -4.36 15.60 -1.63
C CYS A 14 -4.12 14.66 -2.82
N LYS A 15 -5.17 14.10 -3.40
CA LYS A 15 -5.05 13.17 -4.52
C LYS A 15 -4.19 13.69 -5.67
N PRO A 16 -4.38 14.94 -6.15
CA PRO A 16 -3.53 15.48 -7.22
C PRO A 16 -2.06 15.54 -6.82
N LYS A 17 -1.75 15.89 -5.57
CA LYS A 17 -0.37 15.94 -5.07
C LYS A 17 0.28 14.57 -5.02
N ILE A 18 -0.52 13.55 -4.69
CA ILE A 18 -0.05 12.16 -4.65
C ILE A 18 0.35 11.71 -6.05
N TYR A 19 -0.50 11.94 -7.04
CA TYR A 19 -0.18 11.59 -8.43
C TYR A 19 1.02 12.38 -8.96
N GLU A 20 1.12 13.65 -8.62
CA GLU A 20 2.26 14.48 -9.02
C GLU A 20 3.56 13.91 -8.47
N ARG A 21 3.61 13.58 -7.17
CA ARG A 21 4.79 13.00 -6.54
C ARG A 21 5.10 11.62 -7.12
N PHE A 22 4.08 10.81 -7.34
CA PHE A 22 4.24 9.49 -7.95
C PHE A 22 4.86 9.59 -9.34
N HIS A 23 4.37 10.49 -10.18
CA HIS A 23 4.92 10.69 -11.52
C HIS A 23 6.36 11.19 -11.48
N ALA A 24 6.68 12.05 -10.52
CA ALA A 24 8.02 12.61 -10.41
C ALA A 24 9.05 11.65 -9.83
N LYS A 25 8.66 10.82 -8.86
CA LYS A 25 9.61 10.04 -8.05
C LYS A 25 9.27 8.55 -7.95
N GLY A 26 8.17 8.11 -8.55
CA GLY A 26 7.71 6.72 -8.40
C GLY A 26 7.25 6.43 -6.98
N ARG A 27 7.23 5.15 -6.62
CA ARG A 27 6.76 4.70 -5.30
C ARG A 27 7.75 4.96 -4.18
N MET A 28 9.00 5.14 -4.50
CA MET A 28 10.09 5.35 -3.53
C MET A 28 10.20 4.19 -2.53
N LEU A 29 10.14 2.96 -3.02
CA LEU A 29 10.21 1.77 -2.18
C LEU A 29 11.64 1.54 -1.69
N PRO A 30 11.82 1.29 -0.38
CA PRO A 30 13.13 0.85 0.11
C PRO A 30 13.43 -0.56 -0.38
N ALA A 31 14.71 -0.93 -0.41
CA ALA A 31 15.12 -2.29 -0.73
C ALA A 31 14.47 -3.27 0.25
N GLY A 32 13.95 -4.38 -0.26
CA GLY A 32 13.29 -5.40 0.55
C GLY A 32 11.78 -5.26 0.68
N LEU A 33 11.20 -4.19 0.16
CA LEU A 33 9.75 -4.00 0.10
C LEU A 33 9.31 -4.02 -1.37
N ALA A 34 8.48 -4.99 -1.73
CA ALA A 34 8.04 -5.20 -3.09
C ALA A 34 6.56 -4.83 -3.26
N TYR A 35 6.26 -4.11 -4.34
CA TYR A 35 4.91 -3.80 -4.77
C TYR A 35 4.41 -4.90 -5.70
N LEU A 36 3.21 -5.41 -5.47
CA LEU A 36 2.62 -6.46 -6.31
C LEU A 36 1.45 -5.95 -7.14
N ASN A 37 0.49 -5.28 -6.50
CA ASN A 37 -0.69 -4.78 -7.20
C ASN A 37 -1.39 -3.72 -6.34
N SER A 38 -2.29 -2.95 -6.97
CA SER A 38 -3.05 -1.96 -6.22
C SER A 38 -4.38 -1.64 -6.89
N TRP A 39 -5.31 -1.15 -6.09
CA TRP A 39 -6.65 -0.75 -6.53
C TRP A 39 -7.04 0.55 -5.83
N LEU A 40 -7.60 1.47 -6.60
CA LEU A 40 -8.21 2.68 -6.02
C LEU A 40 -9.64 2.38 -5.63
N GLU A 41 -10.06 2.92 -4.49
CA GLU A 41 -11.46 2.87 -4.09
C GLU A 41 -12.30 3.66 -5.10
N GLN A 42 -13.39 3.04 -5.57
CA GLN A 42 -14.29 3.74 -6.49
C GLN A 42 -14.96 4.90 -5.73
N ASP A 43 -14.84 6.09 -6.28
CA ASP A 43 -15.45 7.33 -5.75
C ASP A 43 -15.00 7.68 -4.32
N GLY A 44 -13.84 7.18 -3.88
CA GLY A 44 -13.32 7.43 -2.54
C GLY A 44 -11.85 7.85 -2.53
N ASP A 45 -11.32 7.98 -1.33
CA ASP A 45 -9.97 8.49 -1.11
C ASP A 45 -9.00 7.41 -0.59
N ARG A 46 -9.30 6.13 -0.86
CA ARG A 46 -8.43 5.04 -0.41
C ARG A 46 -7.77 4.32 -1.57
N CYS A 47 -6.56 3.85 -1.34
CA CYS A 47 -5.85 2.95 -2.24
C CYS A 47 -5.49 1.68 -1.48
N PHE A 48 -5.79 0.54 -2.07
CA PHE A 48 -5.47 -0.76 -1.51
C PHE A 48 -4.26 -1.30 -2.26
N GLN A 49 -3.16 -1.55 -1.56
CA GLN A 49 -1.92 -2.02 -2.19
C GLN A 49 -1.51 -3.36 -1.61
N LEU A 50 -1.33 -4.34 -2.50
CA LEU A 50 -0.78 -5.63 -2.13
C LEU A 50 0.73 -5.56 -2.24
N MET A 51 1.41 -5.79 -1.12
CA MET A 51 2.87 -5.69 -1.04
C MET A 51 3.44 -6.88 -0.29
N GLU A 52 4.73 -7.14 -0.47
CA GLU A 52 5.38 -8.21 0.27
C GLU A 52 6.75 -7.79 0.78
N THR A 53 7.12 -8.33 1.94
CA THR A 53 8.42 -8.10 2.56
C THR A 53 8.67 -9.15 3.63
N ASN A 54 9.94 -9.36 3.97
CA ASN A 54 10.34 -10.12 5.16
C ASN A 54 10.48 -9.23 6.40
N ASP A 55 10.43 -7.91 6.22
CA ASP A 55 10.64 -6.94 7.30
C ASP A 55 9.55 -5.87 7.28
N PRO A 56 8.48 -6.05 8.10
CA PRO A 56 7.38 -5.08 8.12
C PRO A 56 7.78 -3.68 8.62
N ALA A 57 8.93 -3.52 9.25
CA ALA A 57 9.41 -2.20 9.62
C ALA A 57 9.67 -1.32 8.39
N LEU A 58 9.86 -1.92 7.21
CA LEU A 58 10.08 -1.18 5.97
C LEU A 58 8.85 -0.37 5.54
N PHE A 59 7.65 -0.72 6.00
CA PHE A 59 6.46 0.08 5.71
C PHE A 59 6.58 1.48 6.30
N GLN A 60 7.13 1.62 7.50
CA GLN A 60 7.36 2.95 8.09
C GLN A 60 8.42 3.73 7.32
N VAL A 61 9.48 3.07 6.89
CA VAL A 61 10.53 3.71 6.08
C VAL A 61 9.93 4.24 4.79
N TRP A 62 9.14 3.43 4.11
CA TRP A 62 8.49 3.82 2.87
C TRP A 62 7.50 4.96 3.10
N PHE A 63 6.67 4.87 4.14
CA PHE A 63 5.61 5.85 4.36
C PHE A 63 6.12 7.22 4.79
N GLU A 64 7.36 7.33 5.25
CA GLU A 64 7.98 8.64 5.51
C GLU A 64 7.92 9.55 4.27
N ASN A 65 7.90 8.96 3.07
CA ASN A 65 7.82 9.69 1.82
C ASN A 65 6.41 10.20 1.48
N TRP A 66 5.38 9.74 2.20
CA TRP A 66 3.97 9.97 1.84
C TRP A 66 3.12 10.47 3.01
N LYS A 67 3.64 10.45 4.23
CA LYS A 67 2.85 10.71 5.44
C LYS A 67 2.21 12.10 5.50
N ASP A 68 2.73 13.05 4.75
CA ASP A 68 2.18 14.39 4.67
C ASP A 68 0.88 14.45 3.84
N LEU A 69 0.60 13.43 3.05
CA LEU A 69 -0.54 13.40 2.13
C LEU A 69 -1.65 12.44 2.55
N GLY A 70 -1.45 11.69 3.63
CA GLY A 70 -2.44 10.74 4.09
C GLY A 70 -1.93 9.89 5.24
N LYS A 71 -2.59 8.74 5.44
CA LYS A 71 -2.20 7.78 6.46
C LYS A 71 -2.37 6.37 5.93
N ILE A 72 -1.70 5.40 6.56
CA ILE A 72 -1.78 4.00 6.16
C ILE A 72 -2.22 3.11 7.31
N GLU A 73 -2.85 2.01 6.93
CA GLU A 73 -3.05 0.85 7.78
C GLU A 73 -2.40 -0.34 7.08
N VAL A 74 -1.61 -1.12 7.80
CA VAL A 74 -0.92 -2.29 7.25
C VAL A 74 -1.52 -3.54 7.88
N VAL A 75 -2.04 -4.44 7.03
CA VAL A 75 -2.69 -5.68 7.48
C VAL A 75 -1.89 -6.86 6.96
N GLU A 76 -1.36 -7.68 7.86
CA GLU A 76 -0.67 -8.90 7.46
C GLU A 76 -1.69 -9.90 6.92
N LEU A 77 -1.42 -10.45 5.75
CA LEU A 77 -2.30 -11.42 5.10
C LEU A 77 -1.87 -12.83 5.47
N GLY A 78 -2.83 -13.63 5.87
CA GLY A 78 -2.62 -15.04 6.12
C GLY A 78 -2.90 -15.88 4.88
N GLU A 79 -3.20 -17.14 5.10
CA GLU A 79 -3.54 -18.04 4.02
C GLU A 79 -4.87 -17.64 3.38
N LYS A 80 -4.99 -17.94 2.08
CA LYS A 80 -6.25 -17.80 1.38
C LYS A 80 -7.31 -18.68 2.04
N PRO A 81 -8.52 -18.15 2.33
CA PRO A 81 -9.59 -18.99 2.86
C PRO A 81 -9.93 -20.11 1.90
N ARG A 82 -10.21 -21.28 2.44
CA ARG A 82 -10.53 -22.47 1.65
C ARG A 82 -11.96 -22.90 1.91
N GLY A 83 -12.78 -22.88 0.86
CA GLY A 83 -14.10 -23.45 0.88
C GLY A 83 -14.09 -24.90 0.41
N LYS A 84 -15.27 -25.49 0.32
CA LYS A 84 -15.43 -26.90 -0.01
C LYS A 84 -14.83 -27.29 -1.36
N ASN A 85 -14.88 -26.39 -2.35
CA ASN A 85 -14.45 -26.66 -3.72
C ASN A 85 -13.22 -25.83 -4.11
N GLU A 86 -12.47 -25.35 -3.15
CA GLU A 86 -11.27 -24.57 -3.39
C GLU A 86 -10.02 -25.41 -3.13
N ALA A 87 -9.04 -25.24 -3.98
CA ALA A 87 -7.74 -25.89 -3.84
C ALA A 87 -6.86 -25.16 -2.82
#